data_df805a357d4af57d0bc4849d176cd0af
#
_entry.id   df805a357d4af57d0bc4849d176cd0af
#
_cell.length_a   1.000
_cell.length_b   1.000
_cell.length_c   1.000
_cell.angle_alpha   90.00
_cell.angle_beta   90.00
_cell.angle_gamma   90.00
#
_symmetry.space_group_name_H-M   'P 1'
#
loop_
_entity.id
_entity.type
_entity.pdbx_description
1 polymer ?
#
loop_
_entity_poly.entity_id
_entity_poly.type
_entity_poly.pdbx_seq_one_letter_code
_entity_poly.pdbx_strand_id
1 'polypeptide(L)'
;MAYGAPPLFRQGVSIRARFLFFLMLSLAVILVDGRLRALDDFRSALTSFLTPFKEVVQLPGLFIENSAGYFISKKNLNEEIQRLTKENQLLQLDAARMEEMRQENENLRHLVSALAATTDHVVTTEVIGRPADPFSRRIQIAAGALDGVQVGMPVIGPFGVLGQVSRTVSHQSEVTLISDHKSRISVINNRTGQIFLLAGTGDSGLLTVAFAQPSADLQPGDELVTSGLDHLYPKAVLTAIVKSSTYVPGEALSLIHI
;
A
#
# COMPACT_ATOMS: atom_id res chain seq x y z
N MET A 1 -69.52 39.29 -75.99
CA MET A 1 -68.10 39.21 -75.57
C MET A 1 -67.81 37.79 -75.12
N ALA A 2 -67.17 37.01 -75.94
CA ALA A 2 -66.84 35.62 -75.66
C ALA A 2 -65.37 35.50 -75.39
N TYR A 3 -65.00 35.20 -74.15
CA TYR A 3 -63.62 34.86 -73.78
C TYR A 3 -63.35 33.38 -74.13
N GLY A 4 -62.50 33.14 -75.14
CA GLY A 4 -61.98 31.84 -75.45
C GLY A 4 -60.90 31.42 -74.45
N ALA A 5 -61.05 30.21 -73.93
CA ALA A 5 -60.08 29.62 -73.03
C ALA A 5 -58.73 29.35 -73.71
N PRO A 6 -57.56 29.55 -73.09
CA PRO A 6 -56.23 29.31 -73.67
C PRO A 6 -55.99 27.78 -73.85
N PRO A 7 -55.27 27.41 -74.94
CA PRO A 7 -55.00 26.00 -75.21
C PRO A 7 -54.03 25.42 -74.20
N LEU A 8 -54.46 24.35 -73.50
CA LEU A 8 -53.72 23.70 -72.38
C LEU A 8 -52.58 22.74 -72.79
N PHE A 9 -52.34 22.56 -74.11
CA PHE A 9 -51.34 21.60 -74.56
C PHE A 9 -50.37 22.27 -75.59
N ARG A 10 -49.15 22.52 -75.18
CA ARG A 10 -48.02 22.72 -76.09
C ARG A 10 -47.72 21.39 -76.75
N GLN A 11 -47.85 21.29 -78.04
CA GLN A 11 -47.42 20.12 -78.81
C GLN A 11 -45.87 20.06 -78.79
N GLY A 12 -45.37 19.30 -77.85
CA GLY A 12 -43.96 18.93 -77.84
C GLY A 12 -43.71 17.94 -78.98
N VAL A 13 -42.49 17.98 -79.54
CA VAL A 13 -42.04 17.07 -80.58
C VAL A 13 -42.40 15.63 -80.24
N SER A 14 -43.02 14.91 -81.11
CA SER A 14 -43.56 13.55 -80.90
C SER A 14 -42.47 12.62 -80.43
N ILE A 15 -42.77 11.71 -79.52
CA ILE A 15 -41.82 10.74 -78.96
C ILE A 15 -41.07 9.98 -80.03
N ARG A 16 -41.74 9.70 -81.17
CA ARG A 16 -41.14 9.05 -82.31
C ARG A 16 -40.09 9.92 -82.99
N ALA A 17 -40.29 11.24 -83.08
CA ALA A 17 -39.34 12.14 -83.67
C ALA A 17 -38.07 12.31 -82.73
N ARG A 18 -38.23 12.26 -81.43
CA ARG A 18 -37.10 12.24 -80.47
C ARG A 18 -36.32 10.93 -80.60
N PHE A 19 -37.00 9.81 -80.70
CA PHE A 19 -36.37 8.52 -80.85
C PHE A 19 -35.52 8.45 -82.13
N LEU A 20 -36.11 8.86 -83.25
CA LEU A 20 -35.41 8.93 -84.52
C LEU A 20 -34.26 9.88 -84.53
N PHE A 21 -34.33 11.02 -83.86
CA PHE A 21 -33.25 11.95 -83.67
C PHE A 21 -32.09 11.34 -82.89
N PHE A 22 -32.34 10.69 -81.76
CA PHE A 22 -31.30 10.04 -81.01
C PHE A 22 -30.71 8.82 -81.67
N LEU A 23 -31.51 8.07 -82.43
CA LEU A 23 -31.02 6.95 -83.22
C LEU A 23 -30.11 7.41 -84.40
N MET A 24 -30.45 8.50 -85.07
CA MET A 24 -29.60 9.11 -86.12
C MET A 24 -28.34 9.72 -85.49
N LEU A 25 -28.45 10.34 -84.33
CA LEU A 25 -27.31 10.87 -83.60
C LEU A 25 -26.38 9.75 -83.18
N SER A 26 -26.88 8.66 -82.67
CA SER A 26 -26.05 7.49 -82.29
C SER A 26 -25.32 6.88 -83.50
N LEU A 27 -26.06 6.72 -84.60
CA LEU A 27 -25.50 6.20 -85.86
C LEU A 27 -24.41 7.15 -86.42
N ALA A 28 -24.65 8.46 -86.36
CA ALA A 28 -23.63 9.48 -86.75
C ALA A 28 -22.38 9.43 -85.91
N VAL A 29 -22.53 9.26 -84.59
CA VAL A 29 -21.43 9.09 -83.65
C VAL A 29 -20.60 7.85 -83.99
N ILE A 30 -21.26 6.71 -84.29
CA ILE A 30 -20.60 5.46 -84.65
C ILE A 30 -19.84 5.61 -86.01
N LEU A 31 -20.43 6.28 -86.98
CA LEU A 31 -19.77 6.54 -88.26
C LEU A 31 -18.58 7.52 -88.18
N VAL A 32 -18.68 8.47 -87.30
CA VAL A 32 -17.60 9.42 -87.00
C VAL A 32 -16.46 8.72 -86.20
N ASP A 33 -16.79 7.83 -85.33
CA ASP A 33 -15.81 7.03 -84.56
C ASP A 33 -14.94 6.14 -85.48
N GLY A 34 -15.53 5.60 -86.58
CA GLY A 34 -14.82 4.75 -87.52
C GLY A 34 -13.89 5.51 -88.53
N ARG A 35 -13.97 6.84 -88.63
CA ARG A 35 -13.20 7.64 -89.66
C ARG A 35 -12.28 8.70 -89.10
N LEU A 36 -12.42 9.14 -87.89
CA LEU A 36 -11.63 10.20 -87.32
C LEU A 36 -10.91 9.70 -86.07
N ARG A 37 -9.56 9.65 -86.11
CA ARG A 37 -8.68 9.38 -84.96
C ARG A 37 -8.80 10.42 -83.80
N ALA A 38 -9.76 11.33 -83.92
CA ALA A 38 -10.02 12.38 -82.92
C ALA A 38 -10.54 11.87 -81.58
N LEU A 39 -11.09 10.63 -81.55
CA LEU A 39 -11.58 10.01 -80.33
C LEU A 39 -10.49 9.30 -79.54
N ASP A 40 -9.34 8.98 -80.14
CA ASP A 40 -8.19 8.43 -79.43
C ASP A 40 -7.62 9.45 -78.44
N ASP A 41 -7.59 10.72 -78.84
CA ASP A 41 -7.13 11.80 -77.93
C ASP A 41 -8.11 12.07 -76.82
N PHE A 42 -9.44 11.94 -77.05
CA PHE A 42 -10.45 12.08 -75.99
C PHE A 42 -10.44 10.87 -75.06
N ARG A 43 -10.21 9.68 -75.59
CA ARG A 43 -10.10 8.45 -74.82
C ARG A 43 -8.83 8.44 -73.92
N SER A 44 -7.72 8.95 -74.49
CA SER A 44 -6.48 9.10 -73.72
C SER A 44 -6.62 10.18 -72.63
N ALA A 45 -7.29 11.30 -72.92
CA ALA A 45 -7.59 12.32 -71.92
C ALA A 45 -8.52 11.81 -70.81
N LEU A 46 -9.52 11.01 -71.16
CA LEU A 46 -10.44 10.41 -70.18
C LEU A 46 -9.76 9.34 -69.31
N THR A 47 -8.88 8.52 -69.90
CA THR A 47 -8.11 7.53 -69.16
C THR A 47 -7.06 8.23 -68.28
N SER A 48 -6.44 9.33 -68.72
CA SER A 48 -5.54 10.14 -67.90
C SER A 48 -6.23 10.83 -66.72
N PHE A 49 -7.52 11.19 -66.89
CA PHE A 49 -8.32 11.77 -65.83
C PHE A 49 -8.83 10.73 -64.82
N LEU A 50 -8.98 9.45 -65.23
CA LEU A 50 -9.43 8.33 -64.38
C LEU A 50 -8.26 7.57 -63.74
N THR A 51 -7.02 7.73 -64.18
CA THR A 51 -5.86 7.07 -63.59
C THR A 51 -5.65 7.45 -62.12
N PRO A 52 -5.73 8.72 -61.67
CA PRO A 52 -5.57 9.03 -60.24
C PRO A 52 -6.67 8.41 -59.38
N PHE A 53 -7.85 8.10 -59.95
CA PHE A 53 -8.95 7.44 -59.24
C PHE A 53 -8.70 5.94 -59.01
N LYS A 54 -7.88 5.28 -59.83
CA LYS A 54 -7.51 3.86 -59.65
C LYS A 54 -6.54 3.68 -58.51
N GLU A 55 -5.65 4.62 -58.27
CA GLU A 55 -4.71 4.59 -57.14
C GLU A 55 -5.45 4.85 -55.82
N VAL A 56 -6.48 5.67 -55.78
CA VAL A 56 -7.28 5.96 -54.61
C VAL A 56 -8.17 4.78 -54.21
N VAL A 57 -8.62 3.96 -55.17
CA VAL A 57 -9.46 2.77 -54.92
C VAL A 57 -8.65 1.59 -54.36
N GLN A 58 -7.32 1.56 -54.53
CA GLN A 58 -6.44 0.52 -54.00
C GLN A 58 -5.97 0.79 -52.56
N LEU A 59 -6.33 1.95 -51.97
CA LEU A 59 -5.94 2.36 -50.63
C LEU A 59 -6.86 1.91 -49.44
N PRO A 60 -8.03 1.27 -49.60
CA PRO A 60 -8.82 0.87 -48.44
C PRO A 60 -8.17 -0.19 -47.56
N GLY A 61 -7.27 -1.02 -48.12
CA GLY A 61 -6.61 -2.09 -47.33
C GLY A 61 -5.55 -1.57 -46.35
N LEU A 62 -4.80 -0.54 -46.74
CA LEU A 62 -3.70 0.00 -45.91
C LEU A 62 -4.21 0.95 -44.81
N PHE A 63 -5.35 1.60 -45.02
CA PHE A 63 -5.96 2.47 -44.00
C PHE A 63 -6.70 1.69 -42.92
N ILE A 64 -7.20 0.50 -43.22
CA ILE A 64 -7.93 -0.34 -42.26
C ILE A 64 -6.95 -1.07 -41.33
N GLU A 65 -5.80 -1.56 -41.83
CA GLU A 65 -4.78 -2.21 -40.99
C GLU A 65 -4.13 -1.23 -40.02
N ASN A 66 -3.78 -0.02 -40.47
CA ASN A 66 -3.17 0.99 -39.61
C ASN A 66 -4.16 1.59 -38.60
N SER A 67 -5.45 1.72 -38.95
CA SER A 67 -6.44 2.26 -38.02
C SER A 67 -6.81 1.27 -36.92
N ALA A 68 -6.88 -0.03 -37.21
CA ALA A 68 -7.12 -1.06 -36.20
C ALA A 68 -5.96 -1.12 -35.18
N GLY A 69 -4.71 -1.05 -35.64
CA GLY A 69 -3.53 -1.00 -34.77
C GLY A 69 -3.49 0.26 -33.90
N TYR A 70 -3.91 1.40 -34.43
CA TYR A 70 -3.94 2.67 -33.70
C TYR A 70 -5.00 2.66 -32.57
N PHE A 71 -6.19 2.09 -32.83
CA PHE A 71 -7.26 1.96 -31.81
C PHE A 71 -6.91 0.95 -30.72
N ILE A 72 -6.27 -0.18 -31.06
CA ILE A 72 -5.79 -1.17 -30.09
C ILE A 72 -4.66 -0.56 -29.24
N SER A 73 -3.72 0.16 -29.85
CA SER A 73 -2.64 0.85 -29.15
C SER A 73 -3.17 1.92 -28.19
N LYS A 74 -4.17 2.70 -28.61
CA LYS A 74 -4.80 3.74 -27.77
C LYS A 74 -5.57 3.14 -26.58
N LYS A 75 -6.24 2.00 -26.79
CA LYS A 75 -6.93 1.28 -25.70
C LYS A 75 -5.93 0.77 -24.68
N ASN A 76 -4.88 0.08 -25.11
CA ASN A 76 -3.83 -0.43 -24.22
C ASN A 76 -3.12 0.70 -23.46
N LEU A 77 -2.86 1.84 -24.14
CA LEU A 77 -2.27 3.00 -23.51
C LEU A 77 -3.18 3.61 -22.44
N ASN A 78 -4.49 3.69 -22.71
CA ASN A 78 -5.46 4.16 -21.73
C ASN A 78 -5.58 3.22 -20.51
N GLU A 79 -5.56 1.91 -20.74
CA GLU A 79 -5.57 0.90 -19.67
C GLU A 79 -4.30 1.02 -18.82
N GLU A 80 -3.14 1.22 -19.45
CA GLU A 80 -1.87 1.44 -18.75
C GLU A 80 -1.86 2.75 -17.95
N ILE A 81 -2.37 3.84 -18.52
CA ILE A 81 -2.53 5.11 -17.80
C ILE A 81 -3.45 4.94 -16.59
N GLN A 82 -4.57 4.23 -16.73
CA GLN A 82 -5.46 3.96 -15.61
C GLN A 82 -4.81 3.08 -14.55
N ARG A 83 -4.03 2.07 -14.95
CA ARG A 83 -3.28 1.22 -14.04
C ARG A 83 -2.25 2.03 -13.25
N LEU A 84 -1.41 2.79 -13.96
CA LEU A 84 -0.40 3.65 -13.34
C LEU A 84 -1.01 4.73 -12.46
N THR A 85 -2.16 5.28 -12.85
CA THR A 85 -2.88 6.27 -12.03
C THR A 85 -3.37 5.64 -10.72
N LYS A 86 -3.94 4.44 -10.78
CA LYS A 86 -4.37 3.69 -9.57
C LYS A 86 -3.19 3.33 -8.68
N GLU A 87 -2.10 2.85 -9.28
CA GLU A 87 -0.88 2.52 -8.55
C GLU A 87 -0.28 3.76 -7.86
N ASN A 88 -0.24 4.89 -8.58
CA ASN A 88 0.20 6.16 -8.01
C ASN A 88 -0.70 6.63 -6.84
N GLN A 89 -2.03 6.48 -6.99
CA GLN A 89 -2.96 6.79 -5.90
C GLN A 89 -2.74 5.89 -4.67
N LEU A 90 -2.50 4.59 -4.85
CA LEU A 90 -2.18 3.68 -3.75
C LEU A 90 -0.87 4.06 -3.06
N LEU A 91 0.18 4.34 -3.85
CA LEU A 91 1.46 4.79 -3.31
C LEU A 91 1.35 6.11 -2.53
N GLN A 92 0.52 7.04 -3.00
CA GLN A 92 0.24 8.30 -2.29
C GLN A 92 -0.49 8.05 -0.97
N LEU A 93 -1.46 7.13 -0.94
CA LEU A 93 -2.16 6.74 0.29
C LEU A 93 -1.21 6.06 1.29
N ASP A 94 -0.33 5.19 0.81
CA ASP A 94 0.65 4.53 1.66
C ASP A 94 1.67 5.53 2.21
N ALA A 95 2.13 6.47 1.38
CA ALA A 95 3.01 7.55 1.82
C ALA A 95 2.34 8.45 2.89
N ALA A 96 1.07 8.78 2.71
CA ALA A 96 0.31 9.55 3.69
C ALA A 96 0.15 8.81 5.02
N ARG A 97 -0.12 7.50 4.97
CA ARG A 97 -0.18 6.65 6.18
C ARG A 97 1.16 6.55 6.90
N MET A 98 2.25 6.42 6.15
CA MET A 98 3.59 6.40 6.73
C MET A 98 3.92 7.71 7.44
N GLU A 99 3.53 8.84 6.85
CA GLU A 99 3.73 10.16 7.47
C GLU A 99 2.86 10.34 8.72
N GLU A 100 1.61 9.89 8.70
CA GLU A 100 0.72 9.89 9.87
C GLU A 100 1.31 9.05 11.02
N MET A 101 1.75 7.82 10.73
CA MET A 101 2.40 6.94 11.70
C MET A 101 3.70 7.57 12.25
N ARG A 102 4.45 8.28 11.41
CA ARG A 102 5.66 8.97 11.84
C ARG A 102 5.34 10.11 12.80
N GLN A 103 4.35 10.94 12.47
CA GLN A 103 3.89 12.03 13.35
C GLN A 103 3.34 11.49 14.67
N GLU A 104 2.55 10.41 14.62
CA GLU A 104 2.07 9.74 15.83
C GLU A 104 3.24 9.23 16.69
N ASN A 105 4.27 8.61 16.08
CA ASN A 105 5.44 8.14 16.79
C ASN A 105 6.25 9.31 17.41
N GLU A 106 6.38 10.42 16.70
CA GLU A 106 7.01 11.63 17.23
C GLU A 106 6.19 12.21 18.39
N ASN A 107 4.88 12.29 18.27
CA ASN A 107 4.00 12.75 19.35
C ASN A 107 4.07 11.82 20.58
N LEU A 108 4.08 10.51 20.38
CA LEU A 108 4.26 9.54 21.46
C LEU A 108 5.62 9.69 22.13
N ARG A 109 6.70 9.91 21.37
CA ARG A 109 8.04 10.21 21.91
C ARG A 109 8.04 11.50 22.72
N HIS A 110 7.37 12.55 22.27
CA HIS A 110 7.23 13.79 23.02
C HIS A 110 6.43 13.59 24.31
N LEU A 111 5.35 12.83 24.31
CA LEU A 111 4.59 12.49 25.50
C LEU A 111 5.42 11.68 26.50
N VAL A 112 6.15 10.66 26.02
CA VAL A 112 7.08 9.87 26.85
C VAL A 112 8.17 10.75 27.44
N SER A 113 8.74 11.68 26.65
CA SER A 113 9.76 12.62 27.12
C SER A 113 9.21 13.61 28.15
N ALA A 114 7.97 14.06 27.98
CA ALA A 114 7.29 14.95 28.93
C ALA A 114 6.97 14.23 30.25
N LEU A 115 6.57 12.94 30.19
CA LEU A 115 6.41 12.10 31.38
C LEU A 115 7.75 11.79 32.05
N ALA A 116 8.83 11.63 31.27
CA ALA A 116 10.18 11.43 31.74
C ALA A 116 10.75 12.68 32.42
N ALA A 117 10.32 13.86 32.04
CA ALA A 117 10.72 15.13 32.71
C ALA A 117 10.22 15.23 34.17
N THR A 118 9.31 14.36 34.59
CA THR A 118 8.80 14.21 35.95
C THR A 118 9.66 13.25 36.80
N THR A 119 10.60 12.52 36.14
CA THR A 119 11.47 11.55 36.81
C THR A 119 12.92 11.93 36.51
N ASP A 120 13.71 12.24 37.53
CA ASP A 120 15.12 12.57 37.40
C ASP A 120 15.85 11.48 36.60
N HIS A 121 16.45 11.84 35.45
CA HIS A 121 17.33 11.01 34.61
C HIS A 121 16.69 9.86 33.83
N VAL A 122 15.97 10.16 32.71
CA VAL A 122 15.60 9.17 31.72
C VAL A 122 16.51 9.28 30.48
N VAL A 123 17.08 8.14 30.07
CA VAL A 123 17.90 8.01 28.85
C VAL A 123 17.15 7.18 27.84
N THR A 124 16.84 7.76 26.66
CA THR A 124 16.25 7.04 25.55
C THR A 124 17.34 6.40 24.70
N THR A 125 17.21 5.11 24.40
CA THR A 125 18.23 4.34 23.69
C THR A 125 17.62 3.26 22.79
N GLU A 126 18.43 2.72 21.90
CA GLU A 126 18.04 1.65 20.99
C GLU A 126 18.75 0.34 21.35
N VAL A 127 18.10 -0.79 21.04
CA VAL A 127 18.70 -2.12 21.18
C VAL A 127 19.59 -2.37 19.98
N ILE A 128 20.88 -2.55 20.20
CA ILE A 128 21.90 -2.74 19.16
C ILE A 128 22.28 -4.22 18.94
N GLY A 129 21.92 -5.10 19.86
CA GLY A 129 22.26 -6.50 19.70
C GLY A 129 21.87 -7.38 20.86
N ARG A 130 22.28 -8.65 20.75
CA ARG A 130 22.20 -9.64 21.83
C ARG A 130 23.59 -10.26 22.02
N PRO A 131 24.04 -10.46 23.25
CA PRO A 131 25.26 -11.21 23.52
C PRO A 131 25.16 -12.63 22.94
N ALA A 132 26.31 -13.18 22.59
CA ALA A 132 26.41 -14.52 21.99
C ALA A 132 26.11 -15.69 22.95
N ASP A 133 25.81 -15.41 24.21
CA ASP A 133 25.47 -16.42 25.22
C ASP A 133 24.01 -16.88 25.07
N PRO A 134 23.76 -18.11 24.59
CA PRO A 134 22.40 -18.63 24.39
C PRO A 134 21.64 -18.92 25.69
N PHE A 135 22.33 -19.01 26.82
CA PHE A 135 21.74 -19.35 28.11
C PHE A 135 21.33 -18.12 28.94
N SER A 136 21.79 -16.94 28.55
CA SER A 136 21.40 -15.69 29.18
C SER A 136 20.40 -14.91 28.32
N ARG A 137 19.38 -14.36 28.97
CA ARG A 137 18.42 -13.46 28.31
C ARG A 137 18.86 -12.03 28.52
N ARG A 138 19.78 -11.58 27.66
CA ARG A 138 20.37 -10.23 27.72
C ARG A 138 20.25 -9.54 26.35
N ILE A 139 20.24 -8.23 26.40
CA ILE A 139 20.31 -7.36 25.22
C ILE A 139 21.40 -6.31 25.44
N GLN A 140 21.90 -5.73 24.36
CA GLN A 140 22.80 -4.58 24.38
C GLN A 140 22.07 -3.35 23.89
N ILE A 141 22.27 -2.22 24.57
CA ILE A 141 21.69 -0.93 24.24
C ILE A 141 22.79 0.08 23.90
N ALA A 142 22.46 1.03 23.01
CA ALA A 142 23.38 2.05 22.49
C ALA A 142 23.61 3.25 23.46
N ALA A 143 23.43 3.05 24.75
CA ALA A 143 23.69 4.08 25.76
C ALA A 143 24.54 3.50 26.87
N GLY A 144 25.50 4.26 27.37
CA GLY A 144 26.47 3.83 28.37
C GLY A 144 26.68 4.82 29.51
N ALA A 145 27.79 4.68 30.21
CA ALA A 145 28.14 5.52 31.35
C ALA A 145 28.24 7.01 30.99
N LEU A 146 28.68 7.34 29.78
CA LEU A 146 28.77 8.73 29.32
C LEU A 146 27.39 9.34 29.05
N ASP A 147 26.40 8.52 28.79
CA ASP A 147 25.03 8.94 28.60
C ASP A 147 24.22 8.97 29.91
N GLY A 148 24.90 8.71 31.04
CA GLY A 148 24.30 8.69 32.36
C GLY A 148 23.69 7.37 32.79
N VAL A 149 23.90 6.29 32.02
CA VAL A 149 23.40 4.95 32.36
C VAL A 149 24.23 4.32 33.45
N GLN A 150 23.59 3.84 34.51
CA GLN A 150 24.23 3.18 35.66
C GLN A 150 23.73 1.73 35.79
N VAL A 151 24.59 0.87 36.36
CA VAL A 151 24.17 -0.51 36.71
C VAL A 151 23.04 -0.45 37.74
N GLY A 152 22.04 -1.28 37.55
CA GLY A 152 20.85 -1.28 38.41
C GLY A 152 19.70 -0.44 37.85
N MET A 153 19.91 0.42 36.87
CA MET A 153 18.82 1.18 36.26
C MET A 153 17.77 0.27 35.57
N PRO A 154 16.48 0.53 35.78
CA PRO A 154 15.41 -0.18 35.08
C PRO A 154 15.40 0.19 33.61
N VAL A 155 15.03 -0.78 32.75
CA VAL A 155 14.81 -0.59 31.34
C VAL A 155 13.35 -0.89 31.03
N ILE A 156 12.67 0.10 30.46
CA ILE A 156 11.25 0.06 30.14
C ILE A 156 11.10 0.19 28.64
N GLY A 157 10.30 -0.66 28.05
CA GLY A 157 9.93 -0.62 26.63
C GLY A 157 8.51 -0.12 26.42
N PRO A 158 8.04 -0.09 25.16
CA PRO A 158 6.70 0.41 24.82
C PRO A 158 5.56 -0.40 25.45
N PHE A 159 5.81 -1.65 25.79
CA PHE A 159 4.80 -2.55 26.37
C PHE A 159 4.96 -2.80 27.87
N GLY A 160 5.98 -2.20 28.51
CA GLY A 160 6.22 -2.37 29.93
C GLY A 160 7.68 -2.62 30.26
N VAL A 161 7.91 -3.27 31.41
CA VAL A 161 9.28 -3.55 31.91
C VAL A 161 9.99 -4.55 31.01
N LEU A 162 11.20 -4.20 30.54
CA LEU A 162 12.08 -5.10 29.80
C LEU A 162 13.10 -5.80 30.70
N GLY A 163 13.70 -5.08 31.63
CA GLY A 163 14.78 -5.61 32.43
C GLY A 163 15.52 -4.56 33.23
N GLN A 164 16.77 -4.87 33.55
CA GLN A 164 17.66 -4.03 34.37
C GLN A 164 19.07 -4.00 33.79
N VAL A 165 19.72 -2.87 33.82
CA VAL A 165 21.13 -2.71 33.41
C VAL A 165 22.01 -3.56 34.33
N SER A 166 22.65 -4.58 33.77
CA SER A 166 23.58 -5.46 34.49
C SER A 166 25.04 -5.04 34.36
N ARG A 167 25.40 -4.38 33.29
CA ARG A 167 26.76 -3.89 33.01
C ARG A 167 26.71 -2.64 32.15
N THR A 168 27.56 -1.69 32.38
CA THR A 168 27.73 -0.51 31.54
C THR A 168 29.21 -0.30 31.17
N VAL A 169 29.42 0.18 29.94
CA VAL A 169 30.69 0.70 29.43
C VAL A 169 30.47 2.11 28.88
N SER A 170 31.46 2.73 28.28
CA SER A 170 31.42 4.17 27.91
C SER A 170 30.16 4.53 27.07
N HIS A 171 29.83 3.78 26.02
CA HIS A 171 28.75 4.09 25.04
C HIS A 171 27.73 2.98 24.90
N GLN A 172 27.83 1.92 25.67
CA GLN A 172 26.93 0.78 25.57
C GLN A 172 26.65 0.19 26.94
N SER A 173 25.50 -0.46 27.07
CA SER A 173 25.18 -1.18 28.30
C SER A 173 24.53 -2.52 27.97
N GLU A 174 24.72 -3.47 28.89
CA GLU A 174 24.09 -4.78 28.85
C GLU A 174 22.90 -4.79 29.81
N VAL A 175 21.76 -5.24 29.32
CA VAL A 175 20.50 -5.31 30.05
C VAL A 175 20.12 -6.78 30.23
N THR A 176 19.92 -7.20 31.47
CA THR A 176 19.34 -8.50 31.78
C THR A 176 17.82 -8.38 31.71
N LEU A 177 17.18 -9.17 30.85
CA LEU A 177 15.72 -9.17 30.68
C LEU A 177 15.03 -9.79 31.90
N ILE A 178 13.78 -9.39 32.15
CA ILE A 178 12.98 -9.98 33.24
C ILE A 178 12.71 -11.46 33.03
N SER A 179 12.78 -11.96 31.81
CA SER A 179 12.68 -13.38 31.47
C SER A 179 13.93 -14.22 31.79
N ASP A 180 15.07 -13.60 32.15
CA ASP A 180 16.28 -14.33 32.55
C ASP A 180 16.09 -15.11 33.85
N HIS A 181 16.67 -16.29 33.96
CA HIS A 181 16.59 -17.14 35.18
C HIS A 181 17.05 -16.45 36.48
N LYS A 182 17.93 -15.47 36.35
CA LYS A 182 18.46 -14.71 37.51
C LYS A 182 17.59 -13.51 37.85
N SER A 183 16.68 -13.13 36.97
CA SER A 183 15.80 -11.96 37.16
C SER A 183 14.71 -12.24 38.18
N ARG A 184 14.52 -11.27 39.08
CA ARG A 184 13.42 -11.25 40.03
C ARG A 184 12.84 -9.85 40.06
N ILE A 185 11.52 -9.74 40.03
CA ILE A 185 10.83 -8.45 40.08
C ILE A 185 9.60 -8.50 40.96
N SER A 186 9.45 -7.50 41.81
CA SER A 186 8.31 -7.34 42.69
C SER A 186 7.16 -6.63 41.98
N VAL A 187 6.01 -7.25 41.92
CA VAL A 187 4.81 -6.75 41.24
C VAL A 187 3.61 -6.70 42.13
N ILE A 188 2.63 -5.90 41.78
CA ILE A 188 1.31 -5.83 42.38
C ILE A 188 0.27 -6.25 41.34
N ASN A 189 -0.66 -7.11 41.73
CA ASN A 189 -1.85 -7.37 40.94
C ASN A 189 -2.74 -6.13 40.95
N ASN A 190 -2.98 -5.56 39.77
CA ASN A 190 -3.79 -4.34 39.62
C ASN A 190 -5.25 -4.51 40.12
N ARG A 191 -5.80 -5.74 40.04
CA ARG A 191 -7.17 -6.08 40.51
C ARG A 191 -7.28 -6.27 42.02
N THR A 192 -6.34 -7.01 42.63
CA THR A 192 -6.43 -7.43 44.03
C THR A 192 -5.56 -6.62 44.99
N GLY A 193 -4.58 -5.90 44.47
CA GLY A 193 -3.58 -5.20 45.24
C GLY A 193 -2.53 -6.13 45.92
N GLN A 194 -2.61 -7.45 45.70
CA GLN A 194 -1.68 -8.41 46.27
C GLN A 194 -0.28 -8.27 45.58
N ILE A 195 0.75 -8.46 46.40
CA ILE A 195 2.15 -8.35 45.95
C ILE A 195 2.66 -9.75 45.65
N PHE A 196 3.35 -9.87 44.50
CA PHE A 196 3.98 -11.10 44.05
C PHE A 196 5.42 -10.86 43.66
N LEU A 197 6.23 -11.89 43.79
CA LEU A 197 7.59 -11.90 43.25
C LEU A 197 7.60 -12.72 41.95
N LEU A 198 7.87 -12.10 40.81
CA LEU A 198 8.04 -12.79 39.56
C LEU A 198 9.49 -13.23 39.34
N ALA A 199 9.66 -14.41 38.78
CA ALA A 199 10.95 -14.97 38.41
C ALA A 199 10.97 -15.30 36.91
N GLY A 200 12.07 -14.99 36.24
CA GLY A 200 12.30 -15.41 34.85
C GLY A 200 12.50 -16.92 34.74
N THR A 201 11.94 -17.50 33.68
CA THR A 201 12.07 -18.94 33.36
C THR A 201 13.25 -19.28 32.45
N GLY A 202 13.88 -18.25 31.85
CA GLY A 202 14.83 -18.40 30.74
C GLY A 202 14.16 -18.57 29.38
N ASP A 203 12.88 -18.76 29.31
CA ASP A 203 12.10 -18.77 28.07
C ASP A 203 11.64 -17.37 27.68
N SER A 204 11.56 -17.15 26.37
CA SER A 204 11.08 -15.88 25.84
C SER A 204 9.61 -15.69 26.17
N GLY A 205 9.32 -14.65 26.94
CA GLY A 205 7.95 -14.24 27.21
C GLY A 205 7.25 -15.03 28.33
N LEU A 206 7.94 -15.83 29.13
CA LEU A 206 7.36 -16.53 30.26
C LEU A 206 8.03 -16.13 31.58
N LEU A 207 7.19 -15.84 32.58
CA LEU A 207 7.59 -15.61 33.96
C LEU A 207 6.81 -16.57 34.86
N THR A 208 7.35 -16.83 36.04
CA THR A 208 6.67 -17.59 37.08
C THR A 208 6.54 -16.75 38.35
N VAL A 209 5.50 -17.01 39.14
CA VAL A 209 5.38 -16.44 40.47
C VAL A 209 6.24 -17.27 41.42
N ALA A 210 7.26 -16.65 42.00
CA ALA A 210 8.06 -17.27 43.04
C ALA A 210 7.32 -17.13 44.37
N PHE A 211 7.18 -18.21 45.12
CA PHE A 211 6.61 -18.21 46.49
C PHE A 211 5.14 -17.72 46.56
N ALA A 212 4.26 -18.23 45.67
CA ALA A 212 2.83 -17.94 45.78
C ALA A 212 2.26 -18.55 47.07
N GLN A 213 1.55 -17.74 47.83
CA GLN A 213 0.81 -18.22 48.98
C GLN A 213 -0.44 -19.02 48.54
N PRO A 214 -0.89 -20.02 49.32
CA PRO A 214 -2.12 -20.73 48.96
C PRO A 214 -3.37 -19.86 48.86
N SER A 215 -3.35 -18.69 49.45
CA SER A 215 -4.42 -17.67 49.40
C SER A 215 -4.26 -16.67 48.25
N ALA A 216 -3.32 -16.90 47.34
CA ALA A 216 -3.10 -16.00 46.20
C ALA A 216 -4.30 -16.02 45.26
N ASP A 217 -4.92 -14.87 45.06
CA ASP A 217 -5.99 -14.69 44.07
C ASP A 217 -5.40 -14.12 42.76
N LEU A 218 -5.03 -15.04 41.89
CA LEU A 218 -4.55 -14.73 40.54
C LEU A 218 -5.48 -15.38 39.52
N GLN A 219 -6.04 -14.57 38.65
CA GLN A 219 -6.95 -15.04 37.58
C GLN A 219 -6.32 -14.76 36.21
N PRO A 220 -6.57 -15.62 35.18
CA PRO A 220 -6.18 -15.35 33.83
C PRO A 220 -6.71 -13.99 33.36
N GLY A 221 -5.85 -13.16 32.77
CA GLY A 221 -6.14 -11.80 32.35
C GLY A 221 -5.77 -10.71 33.38
N ASP A 222 -5.39 -11.09 34.63
CA ASP A 222 -4.92 -10.08 35.58
C ASP A 222 -3.63 -9.40 35.11
N GLU A 223 -3.62 -8.08 35.25
CA GLU A 223 -2.43 -7.25 34.97
C GLU A 223 -1.55 -7.16 36.21
N LEU A 224 -0.27 -7.45 36.04
CA LEU A 224 0.75 -7.33 37.05
C LEU A 224 1.64 -6.13 36.74
N VAL A 225 1.63 -5.15 37.63
CA VAL A 225 2.40 -3.92 37.49
C VAL A 225 3.52 -3.85 38.54
N THR A 226 4.57 -3.08 38.29
CA THR A 226 5.66 -2.91 39.25
C THR A 226 5.16 -2.35 40.57
N SER A 227 5.65 -2.90 41.69
CA SER A 227 5.29 -2.46 43.04
C SER A 227 5.90 -1.14 43.46
N GLY A 228 7.10 -0.82 42.94
CA GLY A 228 7.94 0.29 43.38
C GLY A 228 8.57 0.11 44.74
N LEU A 229 8.36 -1.03 45.41
CA LEU A 229 8.84 -1.31 46.78
C LEU A 229 10.37 -1.55 46.84
N ASP A 230 10.93 -2.03 45.73
CA ASP A 230 12.38 -2.26 45.60
C ASP A 230 13.17 -0.99 45.29
N HIS A 231 12.47 0.14 45.06
CA HIS A 231 13.05 1.41 44.61
C HIS A 231 13.90 1.31 43.33
N LEU A 232 13.81 0.17 42.62
CA LEU A 232 14.49 -0.07 41.35
C LEU A 232 13.60 0.30 40.16
N TYR A 233 12.33 -0.06 40.22
CA TYR A 233 11.38 0.19 39.18
C TYR A 233 10.38 1.29 39.57
N PRO A 234 10.02 2.19 38.66
CA PRO A 234 8.89 3.10 38.89
C PRO A 234 7.61 2.30 39.20
N LYS A 235 6.74 2.85 40.04
CA LYS A 235 5.47 2.20 40.40
C LYS A 235 4.50 2.20 39.21
N ALA A 236 3.67 1.14 39.14
CA ALA A 236 2.57 1.01 38.18
C ALA A 236 2.98 0.85 36.71
N VAL A 237 4.16 0.34 36.43
CA VAL A 237 4.56 -0.05 35.09
C VAL A 237 4.13 -1.48 34.81
N LEU A 238 3.45 -1.70 33.67
CA LEU A 238 3.02 -3.05 33.25
C LEU A 238 4.25 -3.97 33.15
N THR A 239 4.15 -5.16 33.74
CA THR A 239 5.23 -6.14 33.75
C THR A 239 4.80 -7.45 33.09
N ALA A 240 3.59 -7.91 33.37
CA ALA A 240 3.10 -9.17 32.84
C ALA A 240 1.57 -9.24 32.88
N ILE A 241 1.01 -10.15 32.09
CA ILE A 241 -0.42 -10.53 32.15
C ILE A 241 -0.53 -12.01 32.50
N VAL A 242 -1.36 -12.35 33.44
CA VAL A 242 -1.56 -13.73 33.88
C VAL A 242 -2.20 -14.55 32.77
N LYS A 243 -1.51 -15.58 32.30
CA LYS A 243 -2.03 -16.50 31.26
C LYS A 243 -2.79 -17.68 31.88
N SER A 244 -2.23 -18.26 32.91
CA SER A 244 -2.82 -19.39 33.63
C SER A 244 -2.37 -19.34 35.08
N SER A 245 -3.24 -19.79 35.97
CA SER A 245 -2.94 -19.91 37.40
C SER A 245 -3.13 -21.38 37.80
N THR A 246 -2.00 -22.08 38.01
CA THR A 246 -2.02 -23.47 38.50
C THR A 246 -1.19 -23.55 39.74
N TYR A 247 -1.83 -23.91 40.85
CA TYR A 247 -1.16 -24.14 42.12
C TYR A 247 -0.59 -25.56 42.18
N VAL A 248 0.71 -25.69 42.38
CA VAL A 248 1.38 -26.96 42.64
C VAL A 248 1.88 -26.93 44.08
N PRO A 249 1.45 -27.83 44.97
CA PRO A 249 1.92 -27.88 46.34
C PRO A 249 3.45 -28.13 46.39
N GLY A 250 4.20 -27.18 46.92
CA GLY A 250 5.68 -27.28 47.00
C GLY A 250 6.46 -26.55 45.93
N GLU A 251 5.86 -26.24 44.80
CA GLU A 251 6.39 -25.35 43.76
C GLU A 251 5.27 -24.43 43.31
N ALA A 252 5.38 -23.17 43.64
CA ALA A 252 4.37 -22.19 43.25
C ALA A 252 4.60 -21.79 41.79
N LEU A 253 3.88 -22.39 40.87
CA LEU A 253 3.98 -22.12 39.44
C LEU A 253 2.68 -21.53 38.90
N SER A 254 2.68 -20.25 38.70
CA SER A 254 1.73 -19.58 37.84
C SER A 254 2.46 -19.16 36.57
N LEU A 255 2.09 -19.70 35.41
CA LEU A 255 2.69 -19.32 34.12
C LEU A 255 2.07 -18.00 33.66
N ILE A 256 2.90 -17.00 33.51
CA ILE A 256 2.53 -15.63 33.15
C ILE A 256 3.23 -15.25 31.84
N HIS A 257 2.47 -14.73 30.93
CA HIS A 257 3.02 -14.25 29.63
C HIS A 257 3.32 -12.76 29.70
N ILE A 258 4.44 -12.40 29.11
CA ILE A 258 4.80 -10.99 28.86
C ILE A 258 4.29 -10.57 27.50
#